data_512eed70c83507f33c705e7b349e6219
#
_entry.id   512eed70c83507f33c705e7b349e6219
#
_cell.length_a   1.000
_cell.length_b   1.000
_cell.length_c   1.000
_cell.angle_alpha   90.00
_cell.angle_beta   90.00
_cell.angle_gamma   90.00
#
_symmetry.space_group_name_H-M   'P 1'
#
loop_
_entity.id
_entity.type
_entity.pdbx_description
1 polymer ?
#
loop_
_entity_poly.entity_id
_entity_poly.type
_entity_poly.pdbx_seq_one_letter_code
_entity_poly.pdbx_strand_id
1 'polypeptide(L)'
;MAWKIGIDGLWNVLEVAREYNCAVFTPSSIGSFGEATPHVKTPQDTIQRPRTMYGVTKVTTELLSDYYYTKYGVDTRSVRFPGIISNVTPPGGGTTDYAVDIFYSAVKGEKFVCPVKAGTYMDMMYMPDAINAAIS
;
A
#
# COMPACT_ATOMS: atom_id res chain seq x y z
N MET A 1 -14.72 10.46 0.16
CA MET A 1 -13.56 10.83 0.99
C MET A 1 -12.27 10.22 0.43
N ALA A 2 -12.17 8.90 0.21
CA ALA A 2 -10.97 8.25 -0.34
C ALA A 2 -10.45 8.86 -1.64
N TRP A 3 -11.33 9.21 -2.58
CA TRP A 3 -10.97 9.85 -3.84
C TRP A 3 -10.26 11.20 -3.63
N LYS A 4 -10.87 12.09 -2.87
CA LYS A 4 -10.28 13.43 -2.62
C LYS A 4 -8.90 13.35 -1.98
N ILE A 5 -8.73 12.47 -0.99
CA ILE A 5 -7.44 12.33 -0.30
C ILE A 5 -6.41 11.62 -1.21
N GLY A 6 -6.80 10.51 -1.82
CA GLY A 6 -5.88 9.67 -2.59
C GLY A 6 -5.55 10.24 -3.97
N ILE A 7 -6.54 10.77 -4.69
CA ILE A 7 -6.37 11.18 -6.09
C ILE A 7 -6.15 12.68 -6.22
N ASP A 8 -7.05 13.51 -5.68
CA ASP A 8 -6.91 14.96 -5.78
C ASP A 8 -5.65 15.43 -5.02
N GLY A 9 -5.36 14.78 -3.87
CA GLY A 9 -4.14 15.07 -3.11
C GLY A 9 -2.87 14.74 -3.90
N LEU A 10 -2.79 13.56 -4.52
CA LEU A 10 -1.65 13.20 -5.36
C LEU A 10 -1.52 14.11 -6.59
N TRP A 11 -2.64 14.43 -7.24
CA TRP A 11 -2.62 15.37 -8.37
C TRP A 11 -1.94 16.69 -7.99
N ASN A 12 -2.34 17.29 -6.87
CA ASN A 12 -1.73 18.54 -6.40
C ASN A 12 -0.22 18.38 -6.16
N VAL A 13 0.20 17.25 -5.56
CA VAL A 13 1.63 16.95 -5.35
C VAL A 13 2.38 16.83 -6.69
N LEU A 14 1.81 16.13 -7.66
CA LEU A 14 2.42 15.94 -8.97
C LEU A 14 2.51 17.25 -9.76
N GLU A 15 1.51 18.14 -9.66
CA GLU A 15 1.58 19.49 -10.27
C GLU A 15 2.70 20.33 -9.66
N VAL A 16 2.83 20.33 -8.35
CA VAL A 16 3.94 21.02 -7.66
C VAL A 16 5.29 20.39 -8.05
N ALA A 17 5.36 19.05 -8.07
CA ALA A 17 6.60 18.37 -8.46
C ALA A 17 7.01 18.68 -9.89
N ARG A 18 6.06 18.80 -10.80
CA ARG A 18 6.30 19.23 -12.19
C ARG A 18 6.82 20.66 -12.27
N GLU A 19 6.24 21.57 -11.48
CA GLU A 19 6.63 22.99 -11.48
C GLU A 19 8.04 23.21 -10.89
N TYR A 20 8.33 22.50 -9.78
CA TYR A 20 9.57 22.70 -9.02
C TYR A 20 10.63 21.60 -9.26
N ASN A 21 10.41 20.71 -10.24
CA ASN A 21 11.34 19.63 -10.58
C ASN A 21 11.72 18.75 -9.36
N CYS A 22 10.72 18.35 -8.58
CA CYS A 22 10.89 17.49 -7.42
C CYS A 22 10.62 16.02 -7.77
N ALA A 23 11.35 15.10 -7.12
CA ALA A 23 10.98 13.68 -7.13
C ALA A 23 9.80 13.41 -6.19
N VAL A 24 8.96 12.44 -6.55
CA VAL A 24 7.77 12.05 -5.77
C VAL A 24 7.81 10.56 -5.48
N PHE A 25 7.81 10.19 -4.21
CA PHE A 25 7.56 8.83 -3.78
C PHE A 25 6.10 8.65 -3.37
N THR A 26 5.41 7.70 -4.02
CA THR A 26 3.99 7.40 -3.73
C THR A 26 3.86 5.96 -3.22
N PRO A 27 3.51 5.73 -1.95
CA PRO A 27 3.31 4.38 -1.44
C PRO A 27 2.06 3.76 -2.06
N SER A 28 2.23 2.70 -2.86
CA SER A 28 1.16 1.84 -3.32
C SER A 28 0.94 0.67 -2.35
N SER A 29 0.14 -0.31 -2.73
CA SER A 29 -0.23 -1.43 -1.89
C SER A 29 -0.58 -2.65 -2.74
N ILE A 30 -0.38 -3.85 -2.19
CA ILE A 30 -0.94 -5.09 -2.75
C ILE A 30 -2.48 -5.05 -2.83
N GLY A 31 -3.13 -4.10 -2.14
CA GLY A 31 -4.55 -3.81 -2.31
C GLY A 31 -4.94 -3.34 -3.72
N SER A 32 -3.98 -2.99 -4.58
CA SER A 32 -4.16 -2.72 -6.02
C SER A 32 -4.45 -3.99 -6.82
N PHE A 33 -4.15 -5.16 -6.28
CA PHE A 33 -4.40 -6.44 -6.91
C PHE A 33 -5.87 -6.86 -6.77
N GLY A 34 -6.27 -7.83 -7.59
CA GLY A 34 -7.62 -8.39 -7.59
C GLY A 34 -7.59 -9.91 -7.79
N GLU A 35 -8.75 -10.53 -7.84
CA GLU A 35 -8.89 -12.01 -7.97
C GLU A 35 -8.23 -12.59 -9.22
N ALA A 36 -8.12 -11.79 -10.30
CA ALA A 36 -7.48 -12.22 -11.54
C ALA A 36 -5.94 -12.05 -11.53
N THR A 37 -5.40 -11.45 -10.47
CA THR A 37 -3.94 -11.32 -10.30
C THR A 37 -3.36 -12.67 -9.92
N PRO A 38 -2.27 -13.13 -10.55
CA PRO A 38 -1.59 -14.36 -10.15
C PRO A 38 -1.17 -14.33 -8.67
N HIS A 39 -1.51 -15.39 -7.92
CA HIS A 39 -1.24 -15.43 -6.47
C HIS A 39 0.18 -15.91 -6.12
N VAL A 40 0.88 -16.50 -7.07
CA VAL A 40 2.24 -17.04 -6.87
C VAL A 40 3.18 -16.39 -7.88
N LYS A 41 4.29 -15.85 -7.40
CA LYS A 41 5.28 -15.15 -8.23
C LYS A 41 4.65 -14.06 -9.10
N THR A 42 3.79 -13.25 -8.49
CA THR A 42 3.10 -12.13 -9.14
C THR A 42 4.09 -11.25 -9.90
N PRO A 43 3.99 -11.13 -11.23
CA PRO A 43 4.91 -10.29 -11.99
C PRO A 43 4.65 -8.81 -11.73
N GLN A 44 5.66 -7.98 -12.05
CA GLN A 44 5.54 -6.52 -11.93
C GLN A 44 4.39 -5.99 -12.80
N ASP A 45 4.36 -6.41 -14.06
CA ASP A 45 3.26 -6.10 -14.97
C ASP A 45 2.20 -7.20 -14.86
N THR A 46 1.11 -6.87 -14.20
CA THR A 46 0.06 -7.82 -13.89
C THR A 46 -1.33 -7.17 -13.91
N ILE A 47 -2.36 -8.01 -13.93
CA ILE A 47 -3.75 -7.53 -13.90
C ILE A 47 -4.06 -6.92 -12.55
N GLN A 48 -4.45 -5.66 -12.55
CA GLN A 48 -4.90 -4.90 -11.38
C GLN A 48 -6.39 -4.61 -11.52
N ARG A 49 -7.23 -5.45 -10.89
CA ARG A 49 -8.71 -5.27 -10.87
C ARG A 49 -9.24 -5.42 -9.45
N PRO A 50 -8.88 -4.49 -8.55
CA PRO A 50 -9.33 -4.54 -7.16
C PRO A 50 -10.84 -4.35 -7.06
N ARG A 51 -11.43 -4.88 -5.96
CA ARG A 51 -12.86 -4.75 -5.66
C ARG A 51 -13.15 -3.76 -4.54
N THR A 52 -12.14 -3.06 -4.04
CA THR A 52 -12.30 -2.03 -3.00
C THR A 52 -12.01 -0.65 -3.55
N MET A 53 -12.66 0.38 -3.02
CA MET A 53 -12.36 1.76 -3.39
C MET A 53 -10.90 2.12 -3.06
N TYR A 54 -10.36 1.59 -1.97
CA TYR A 54 -8.94 1.73 -1.63
C TYR A 54 -8.03 1.18 -2.74
N GLY A 55 -8.28 -0.04 -3.19
CA GLY A 55 -7.50 -0.63 -4.29
C GLY A 55 -7.64 0.16 -5.59
N VAL A 56 -8.86 0.61 -5.93
CA VAL A 56 -9.11 1.48 -7.10
C VAL A 56 -8.28 2.76 -7.02
N THR A 57 -8.25 3.42 -5.86
CA THR A 57 -7.41 4.62 -5.70
C THR A 57 -5.93 4.29 -5.86
N LYS A 58 -5.43 3.15 -5.34
CA LYS A 58 -4.02 2.76 -5.49
C LYS A 58 -3.64 2.50 -6.95
N VAL A 59 -4.47 1.79 -7.72
CA VAL A 59 -4.25 1.63 -9.17
C VAL A 59 -4.22 2.98 -9.87
N THR A 60 -5.18 3.86 -9.56
CA THR A 60 -5.24 5.20 -10.16
C THR A 60 -3.99 6.02 -9.82
N THR A 61 -3.48 5.93 -8.60
CA THR A 61 -2.26 6.67 -8.22
C THR A 61 -1.02 6.15 -8.96
N GLU A 62 -0.89 4.85 -9.18
CA GLU A 62 0.19 4.28 -9.99
C GLU A 62 0.11 4.79 -11.43
N LEU A 63 -1.04 4.65 -12.08
CA LEU A 63 -1.24 5.09 -13.46
C LEU A 63 -1.04 6.62 -13.63
N LEU A 64 -1.46 7.41 -12.66
CA LEU A 64 -1.27 8.85 -12.68
C LEU A 64 0.21 9.21 -12.55
N SER A 65 0.95 8.52 -11.70
CA SER A 65 2.40 8.68 -11.54
C SER A 65 3.14 8.33 -12.83
N ASP A 66 2.80 7.20 -13.47
CA ASP A 66 3.36 6.78 -14.76
C ASP A 66 3.09 7.81 -15.87
N TYR A 67 1.87 8.38 -15.88
CA TYR A 67 1.51 9.42 -16.83
C TYR A 67 2.36 10.67 -16.63
N TYR A 68 2.56 11.12 -15.38
CA TYR A 68 3.39 12.31 -15.11
C TYR A 68 4.87 12.07 -15.43
N TYR A 69 5.37 10.87 -15.16
CA TYR A 69 6.72 10.49 -15.59
C TYR A 69 6.87 10.54 -17.11
N THR A 70 5.97 9.87 -17.84
CA THR A 70 6.06 9.76 -19.29
C THR A 70 5.81 11.10 -20.01
N LYS A 71 4.82 11.86 -19.51
CA LYS A 71 4.38 13.09 -20.18
C LYS A 71 5.21 14.32 -19.82
N TYR A 72 5.60 14.43 -18.58
CA TYR A 72 6.22 15.62 -18.02
C TYR A 72 7.63 15.40 -17.47
N GLY A 73 8.11 14.17 -17.42
CA GLY A 73 9.45 13.84 -16.91
C GLY A 73 9.58 13.95 -15.39
N VAL A 74 8.47 13.95 -14.65
CA VAL A 74 8.51 13.98 -13.19
C VAL A 74 9.06 12.65 -12.67
N ASP A 75 10.10 12.67 -11.85
CA ASP A 75 10.66 11.46 -11.22
C ASP A 75 9.66 10.92 -10.19
N THR A 76 8.86 9.96 -10.60
CA THR A 76 7.87 9.28 -9.75
C THR A 76 8.31 7.87 -9.42
N ARG A 77 8.27 7.52 -8.14
CA ARG A 77 8.65 6.20 -7.65
C ARG A 77 7.57 5.64 -6.73
N SER A 78 7.36 4.32 -6.79
CA SER A 78 6.31 3.67 -6.01
C SER A 78 6.73 2.26 -5.59
N VAL A 79 6.24 1.83 -4.42
CA VAL A 79 6.36 0.46 -3.93
C VAL A 79 4.97 -0.04 -3.54
N ARG A 80 4.60 -1.24 -4.00
CA ARG A 80 3.38 -1.92 -3.58
C ARG A 80 3.62 -2.63 -2.26
N PHE A 81 3.39 -1.93 -1.16
CA PHE A 81 3.58 -2.49 0.16
C PHE A 81 2.56 -3.59 0.48
N PRO A 82 3.00 -4.69 1.12
CA PRO A 82 2.12 -5.68 1.73
C PRO A 82 1.53 -5.16 3.04
N GLY A 83 0.97 -6.03 3.88
CA GLY A 83 0.61 -5.68 5.25
C GLY A 83 1.85 -5.28 6.04
N ILE A 84 1.85 -4.10 6.66
CA ILE A 84 3.02 -3.63 7.41
C ILE A 84 2.82 -3.93 8.89
N ILE A 85 3.82 -4.58 9.51
CA ILE A 85 3.87 -4.89 10.94
C ILE A 85 4.79 -3.89 11.61
N SER A 86 4.29 -3.20 12.63
CA SER A 86 5.05 -2.28 13.48
C SER A 86 4.92 -2.70 14.95
N ASN A 87 6.01 -2.54 15.71
CA ASN A 87 6.03 -2.72 17.17
C ASN A 87 6.00 -1.40 17.95
N VAL A 88 5.95 -0.28 17.26
CA VAL A 88 6.00 1.07 17.87
C VAL A 88 4.62 1.69 17.94
N THR A 89 3.84 1.60 16.86
CA THR A 89 2.52 2.21 16.79
C THR A 89 1.44 1.14 16.95
N PRO A 90 0.47 1.33 17.86
CA PRO A 90 -0.69 0.44 17.96
C PRO A 90 -1.48 0.37 16.64
N PRO A 91 -2.17 -0.75 16.38
CA PRO A 91 -3.06 -0.89 15.23
C PRO A 91 -4.10 0.24 15.15
N GLY A 92 -4.36 0.72 13.94
CA GLY A 92 -5.23 1.87 13.68
C GLY A 92 -6.60 1.55 13.05
N GLY A 93 -6.97 0.28 12.94
CA GLY A 93 -8.22 -0.18 12.31
C GLY A 93 -8.07 -0.65 10.86
N GLY A 94 -6.85 -1.00 10.45
CA GLY A 94 -6.57 -1.60 9.14
C GLY A 94 -6.93 -3.08 9.07
N THR A 95 -7.16 -3.61 7.88
CA THR A 95 -7.53 -5.03 7.66
C THR A 95 -6.42 -6.02 8.05
N THR A 96 -5.18 -5.56 8.14
CA THR A 96 -4.00 -6.36 8.49
C THR A 96 -3.58 -6.23 9.95
N ASP A 97 -4.27 -5.41 10.72
CA ASP A 97 -3.92 -5.08 12.11
C ASP A 97 -3.99 -6.29 13.04
N TYR A 98 -4.79 -7.31 12.68
CA TYR A 98 -4.87 -8.57 13.44
C TYR A 98 -3.48 -9.22 13.64
N ALA A 99 -2.56 -9.04 12.69
CA ALA A 99 -1.21 -9.57 12.76
C ALA A 99 -0.34 -8.87 13.80
N VAL A 100 -0.75 -7.70 14.29
CA VAL A 100 -0.13 -6.97 15.38
C VAL A 100 -0.92 -7.16 16.68
N ASP A 101 -2.26 -7.09 16.63
CA ASP A 101 -3.15 -7.25 17.79
C ASP A 101 -2.98 -8.61 18.49
N ILE A 102 -2.72 -9.67 17.71
CA ILE A 102 -2.49 -11.00 18.27
C ILE A 102 -1.30 -11.03 19.24
N PHE A 103 -0.23 -10.27 18.97
CA PHE A 103 0.92 -10.19 19.88
C PHE A 103 0.59 -9.42 21.16
N TYR A 104 -0.17 -8.34 21.07
CA TYR A 104 -0.63 -7.60 22.25
C TYR A 104 -1.51 -8.46 23.15
N SER A 105 -2.45 -9.20 22.57
CA SER A 105 -3.30 -10.12 23.32
C SER A 105 -2.50 -11.27 23.96
N ALA A 106 -1.54 -11.83 23.21
CA ALA A 106 -0.68 -12.91 23.73
C ALA A 106 0.16 -12.45 24.92
N VAL A 107 0.77 -11.27 24.87
CA VAL A 107 1.57 -10.71 25.97
C VAL A 107 0.72 -10.45 27.22
N LYS A 108 -0.54 -10.04 27.04
CA LYS A 108 -1.48 -9.81 28.14
C LYS A 108 -2.11 -11.09 28.68
N GLY A 109 -1.92 -12.24 28.01
CA GLY A 109 -2.60 -13.50 28.35
C GLY A 109 -4.10 -13.47 28.03
N GLU A 110 -4.53 -12.61 27.12
CA GLU A 110 -5.92 -12.44 26.70
C GLU A 110 -6.27 -13.39 25.54
N LYS A 111 -7.55 -13.79 25.47
CA LYS A 111 -8.05 -14.56 24.33
C LYS A 111 -8.15 -13.67 23.10
N PHE A 112 -7.48 -14.06 22.01
CA PHE A 112 -7.60 -13.39 20.72
C PHE A 112 -8.50 -14.19 19.77
N VAL A 113 -9.42 -13.50 19.11
CA VAL A 113 -10.26 -14.07 18.04
C VAL A 113 -9.75 -13.57 16.70
N CYS A 114 -9.04 -14.43 15.97
CA CYS A 114 -8.51 -14.06 14.66
C CYS A 114 -9.64 -13.86 13.65
N PRO A 115 -9.72 -12.70 12.97
CA PRO A 115 -10.80 -12.40 12.03
C PRO A 115 -10.66 -13.11 10.67
N VAL A 116 -9.52 -13.76 10.41
CA VAL A 116 -9.25 -14.48 9.16
C VAL A 116 -9.35 -15.97 9.35
N LYS A 117 -9.73 -16.69 8.30
CA LYS A 117 -9.85 -18.16 8.33
C LYS A 117 -8.47 -18.82 8.41
N ALA A 118 -8.41 -20.00 9.00
CA ALA A 118 -7.22 -20.84 8.96
C ALA A 118 -6.81 -21.12 7.49
N GLY A 119 -5.52 -21.03 7.21
CA GLY A 119 -4.99 -21.19 5.85
C GLY A 119 -5.09 -19.94 4.97
N THR A 120 -5.49 -18.79 5.50
CA THR A 120 -5.38 -17.51 4.81
C THR A 120 -3.92 -17.09 4.78
N TYR A 121 -3.40 -16.85 3.58
CA TYR A 121 -2.06 -16.32 3.36
C TYR A 121 -2.15 -14.82 3.06
N MET A 122 -1.25 -14.05 3.65
CA MET A 122 -1.12 -12.63 3.41
C MET A 122 0.34 -12.23 3.59
N ASP A 123 0.89 -11.57 2.58
CA ASP A 123 2.26 -11.06 2.66
C ASP A 123 2.34 -9.94 3.70
N MET A 124 3.36 -10.03 4.54
CA MET A 124 3.64 -9.05 5.59
C MET A 124 5.07 -8.55 5.49
N MET A 125 5.29 -7.32 5.86
CA MET A 125 6.59 -6.66 5.89
C MET A 125 6.81 -5.96 7.23
N TYR A 126 8.02 -6.04 7.77
CA TYR A 126 8.37 -5.29 8.97
C TYR A 126 8.61 -3.82 8.64
N MET A 127 8.16 -2.91 9.52
CA MET A 127 8.22 -1.46 9.26
C MET A 127 9.62 -0.94 8.88
N PRO A 128 10.72 -1.34 9.55
CA PRO A 128 12.06 -0.92 9.13
C PRO A 128 12.43 -1.32 7.70
N ASP A 129 12.00 -2.51 7.23
CA ASP A 129 12.23 -2.94 5.85
C ASP A 129 11.40 -2.12 4.86
N ALA A 130 10.16 -1.77 5.25
CA ALA A 130 9.31 -0.89 4.46
C ALA A 130 9.92 0.52 4.31
N ILE A 131 10.52 1.05 5.39
CA ILE A 131 11.22 2.34 5.36
C ILE A 131 12.45 2.23 4.45
N ASN A 132 13.27 1.18 4.60
CA ASN A 132 14.42 0.97 3.73
C ASN A 132 14.03 0.89 2.26
N ALA A 133 12.96 0.17 1.92
CA ALA A 133 12.45 0.08 0.55
C ALA A 133 11.95 1.43 -0.01
N ALA A 134 11.54 2.37 0.86
CA ALA A 134 11.08 3.68 0.45
C ALA A 134 12.22 4.68 0.19
N ILE A 135 13.39 4.49 0.84
CA ILE A 135 14.53 5.42 0.76
C ILE A 135 15.67 4.92 -0.13
N SER A 136 15.59 3.68 -0.62
CA SER A 136 16.56 3.07 -1.56
C SER A 136 16.26 3.45 -3.00
#